data_d23e69257b65044f5354b85b6ff76397
#
_entry.id   d23e69257b65044f5354b85b6ff76397
#
_cell.length_a   1.000
_cell.length_b   1.000
_cell.length_c   1.000
_cell.angle_alpha   90.00
_cell.angle_beta   90.00
_cell.angle_gamma   90.00
#
_symmetry.space_group_name_H-M   'P 1'
#
loop_
_entity.id
_entity.type
_entity.pdbx_description
1 polymer ?
#
loop_
_entity_poly.entity_id
_entity_poly.type
_entity_poly.pdbx_seq_one_letter_code
_entity_poly.pdbx_strand_id
1 'polypeptide(L)'
;MDTKANLMTYNTFTFKTEAQMLLFRRIWEDNGTALFDKLKKKGCTRFCLNQIWNMKGTFKISVLFEYDSPNAFKQSQIELENFTKNIMKELQAADPVIEASRNIVLQDLKV
;
A
#
# COMPACT_ATOMS: atom_id res chain seq x y z
N MET A 1 14.48 22.63 -16.09
CA MET A 1 13.98 21.25 -16.12
C MET A 1 13.04 21.03 -14.95
N ASP A 2 11.76 20.81 -15.25
CA ASP A 2 10.77 20.64 -14.21
C ASP A 2 10.91 19.25 -13.60
N THR A 3 11.33 19.21 -12.34
CA THR A 3 11.28 17.99 -11.58
C THR A 3 9.85 17.82 -11.07
N LYS A 4 9.13 16.88 -11.64
CA LYS A 4 7.85 16.49 -11.08
C LYS A 4 8.12 15.89 -9.71
N ALA A 5 7.47 16.45 -8.69
CA ALA A 5 7.53 15.86 -7.36
C ALA A 5 6.78 14.56 -7.38
N ASN A 6 7.48 13.43 -7.36
CA ASN A 6 6.89 12.12 -7.22
C ASN A 6 6.52 11.90 -5.75
N LEU A 7 5.36 11.35 -5.54
CA LEU A 7 4.85 11.03 -4.21
C LEU A 7 4.86 9.52 -4.01
N MET A 8 5.30 9.08 -2.84
CA MET A 8 5.27 7.68 -2.45
C MET A 8 4.53 7.56 -1.12
N THR A 9 3.60 6.60 -1.02
CA THR A 9 3.04 6.23 0.26
C THR A 9 3.66 4.92 0.72
N TYR A 10 4.00 4.86 2.00
CA TYR A 10 4.56 3.69 2.62
C TYR A 10 3.78 3.40 3.89
N ASN A 11 3.00 2.34 3.85
CA ASN A 11 2.13 1.96 4.97
C ASN A 11 2.59 0.65 5.56
N THR A 12 2.76 0.62 6.88
CA THR A 12 3.15 -0.57 7.61
C THR A 12 1.96 -1.05 8.44
N PHE A 13 1.72 -2.35 8.38
CA PHE A 13 0.62 -3.01 9.07
C PHE A 13 1.21 -4.06 10.01
N THR A 14 0.94 -3.90 11.31
CA THR A 14 1.42 -4.82 12.35
C THR A 14 0.25 -5.64 12.88
N PHE A 15 0.45 -6.96 12.98
CA PHE A 15 -0.58 -7.92 13.38
C PHE A 15 -0.19 -8.59 14.70
N LYS A 16 -1.21 -8.99 15.47
CA LYS A 16 -1.01 -9.70 16.74
C LYS A 16 -0.62 -11.14 16.53
N THR A 17 -1.10 -11.77 15.46
CA THR A 17 -0.85 -13.17 15.17
C THR A 17 -0.42 -13.36 13.72
N GLU A 18 0.31 -14.46 13.48
CA GLU A 18 0.69 -14.84 12.13
C GLU A 18 -0.54 -15.10 11.24
N ALA A 19 -1.57 -15.72 11.80
CA ALA A 19 -2.79 -16.00 11.04
C ALA A 19 -3.45 -14.73 10.54
N GLN A 20 -3.47 -13.67 11.34
CA GLN A 20 -4.02 -12.37 10.93
C GLN A 20 -3.16 -11.72 9.85
N MET A 21 -1.85 -11.83 9.95
CA MET A 21 -0.94 -11.34 8.92
C MET A 21 -1.17 -12.08 7.59
N LEU A 22 -1.30 -13.40 7.64
CA LEU A 22 -1.54 -14.21 6.44
C LEU A 22 -2.88 -13.91 5.80
N LEU A 23 -3.91 -13.63 6.59
CA LEU A 23 -5.20 -13.19 6.09
C LEU A 23 -5.07 -11.89 5.30
N PHE A 24 -4.37 -10.90 5.85
CA PHE A 24 -4.15 -9.62 5.21
C PHE A 24 -3.33 -9.75 3.92
N ARG A 25 -2.28 -10.57 3.97
CA ARG A 25 -1.45 -10.87 2.80
C ARG A 25 -2.31 -11.45 1.67
N ARG A 26 -3.18 -12.39 2.00
CA ARG A 26 -4.06 -13.03 1.03
C ARG A 26 -5.03 -12.05 0.38
N ILE A 27 -5.58 -11.12 1.16
CA ILE A 27 -6.45 -10.06 0.63
C ILE A 27 -5.74 -9.29 -0.47
N TRP A 28 -4.48 -8.90 -0.24
CA TRP A 28 -3.70 -8.16 -1.23
C TRP A 28 -3.30 -9.02 -2.42
N GLU A 29 -2.91 -10.26 -2.19
CA GLU A 29 -2.55 -11.17 -3.28
C GLU A 29 -3.73 -11.44 -4.20
N ASP A 30 -4.92 -11.57 -3.64
CA ASP A 30 -6.13 -11.86 -4.42
C ASP A 30 -6.67 -10.62 -5.15
N ASN A 31 -6.46 -9.42 -4.62
CA ASN A 31 -7.10 -8.20 -5.12
C ASN A 31 -6.14 -7.15 -5.67
N GLY A 32 -4.85 -7.28 -5.38
CA GLY A 32 -3.86 -6.24 -5.68
C GLY A 32 -3.76 -5.90 -7.16
N THR A 33 -3.77 -6.91 -8.04
CA THR A 33 -3.67 -6.68 -9.47
C THR A 33 -4.86 -5.89 -10.01
N ALA A 34 -6.07 -6.27 -9.62
CA ALA A 34 -7.28 -5.58 -10.05
C ALA A 34 -7.33 -4.15 -9.53
N LEU A 35 -6.90 -3.94 -8.28
CA LEU A 35 -6.82 -2.61 -7.69
C LEU A 35 -5.78 -1.76 -8.42
N PHE A 36 -4.59 -2.30 -8.65
CA PHE A 36 -3.54 -1.57 -9.35
C PHE A 36 -3.95 -1.18 -10.78
N ASP A 37 -4.70 -2.04 -11.47
CA ASP A 37 -5.23 -1.71 -12.80
C ASP A 37 -6.11 -0.46 -12.79
N LYS A 38 -6.84 -0.23 -11.71
CA LYS A 38 -7.63 0.98 -11.53
C LYS A 38 -6.74 2.18 -11.17
N LEU A 39 -5.78 1.98 -10.28
CA LEU A 39 -4.91 3.04 -9.78
C LEU A 39 -3.98 3.57 -10.87
N LYS A 40 -3.46 2.71 -11.74
CA LYS A 40 -2.54 3.15 -12.81
C LYS A 40 -3.21 4.12 -13.78
N LYS A 41 -4.53 4.01 -13.96
CA LYS A 41 -5.29 4.97 -14.76
C LYS A 41 -5.36 6.36 -14.12
N LYS A 42 -5.10 6.44 -12.82
CA LYS A 42 -5.10 7.69 -12.04
C LYS A 42 -3.71 8.27 -11.84
N GLY A 43 -2.67 7.59 -12.37
CA GLY A 43 -1.30 8.05 -12.23
C GLY A 43 -0.47 7.32 -11.17
N CYS A 44 -0.98 6.21 -10.64
CA CYS A 44 -0.18 5.33 -9.79
C CYS A 44 0.81 4.57 -10.68
N THR A 45 2.09 4.64 -10.37
CA THR A 45 3.15 4.07 -11.20
C THR A 45 3.75 2.78 -10.66
N ARG A 46 3.50 2.48 -9.38
CA ARG A 46 4.03 1.28 -8.75
C ARG A 46 3.19 0.87 -7.55
N PHE A 47 3.03 -0.43 -7.41
CA PHE A 47 2.50 -1.09 -6.21
C PHE A 47 3.50 -2.15 -5.78
N CYS A 48 3.86 -2.18 -4.50
CA CYS A 48 4.76 -3.18 -3.98
C CYS A 48 4.28 -3.68 -2.61
N LEU A 49 4.01 -4.97 -2.52
CA LEU A 49 3.59 -5.64 -1.30
C LEU A 49 4.79 -6.36 -0.70
N ASN A 50 5.08 -6.12 0.57
CA ASN A 50 6.25 -6.68 1.23
C ASN A 50 5.90 -7.29 2.57
N GLN A 51 6.58 -8.37 2.92
CA GLN A 51 6.54 -8.92 4.26
C GLN A 51 7.87 -8.62 4.94
N ILE A 52 7.82 -8.05 6.13
CA ILE A 52 9.02 -7.78 6.92
C ILE A 52 9.41 -9.09 7.61
N TRP A 53 10.58 -9.62 7.27
CA TRP A 53 10.99 -10.97 7.69
C TRP A 53 12.08 -10.99 8.77
N ASN A 54 12.80 -9.88 8.97
CA ASN A 54 13.99 -9.86 9.82
C ASN A 54 13.71 -9.46 11.28
N MET A 55 12.45 -9.27 11.65
CA MET A 55 12.07 -8.87 13.01
C MET A 55 11.38 -10.03 13.70
N LYS A 56 12.12 -10.75 14.55
CA LYS A 56 11.57 -11.89 15.28
C LYS A 56 10.44 -11.46 16.23
N GLY A 57 9.40 -12.28 16.26
CA GLY A 57 8.24 -12.05 17.15
C GLY A 57 7.30 -10.96 16.69
N THR A 58 7.51 -10.40 15.49
CA THR A 58 6.61 -9.41 14.90
C THR A 58 6.08 -9.92 13.58
N PHE A 59 4.81 -9.61 13.33
CA PHE A 59 4.13 -9.96 12.09
C PHE A 59 3.76 -8.66 11.38
N LYS A 60 4.53 -8.31 10.34
CA LYS A 60 4.36 -7.03 9.65
C LYS A 60 4.34 -7.19 8.14
N ILE A 61 3.46 -6.41 7.51
CA ILE A 61 3.40 -6.26 6.06
C ILE A 61 3.51 -4.77 5.75
N SER A 62 4.23 -4.43 4.68
CA SER A 62 4.26 -3.07 4.17
C SER A 62 3.67 -3.02 2.77
N VAL A 63 2.99 -1.91 2.47
CA VAL A 63 2.41 -1.64 1.16
C VAL A 63 2.94 -0.30 0.68
N LEU A 64 3.57 -0.32 -0.49
CA LEU A 64 4.14 0.87 -1.10
C LEU A 64 3.40 1.18 -2.39
N PHE A 65 3.02 2.45 -2.54
CA PHE A 65 2.52 2.99 -3.80
C PHE A 65 3.35 4.19 -4.21
N GLU A 66 3.69 4.26 -5.49
CA GLU A 66 4.31 5.45 -6.09
C GLU A 66 3.31 6.11 -7.04
N TYR A 67 3.31 7.43 -7.04
CA TYR A 67 2.43 8.26 -7.86
C TYR A 67 3.25 9.26 -8.65
N ASP A 68 2.82 9.55 -9.88
CA ASP A 68 3.53 10.52 -10.73
C ASP A 68 3.31 11.96 -10.31
N SER A 69 2.32 12.23 -9.45
CA SER A 69 2.00 13.58 -8.99
C SER A 69 1.15 13.54 -7.71
N PRO A 70 1.08 14.65 -6.95
CA PRO A 70 0.15 14.76 -5.84
C PRO A 70 -1.32 14.60 -6.26
N ASN A 71 -1.67 15.04 -7.47
CA ASN A 71 -3.03 14.86 -7.99
C ASN A 71 -3.36 13.38 -8.21
N ALA A 72 -2.41 12.60 -8.72
CA ALA A 72 -2.58 11.15 -8.87
C ALA A 72 -2.87 10.48 -7.53
N PHE A 73 -2.18 10.90 -6.48
CA PHE A 73 -2.44 10.43 -5.12
C PHE A 73 -3.88 10.72 -4.71
N LYS A 74 -4.36 11.95 -4.90
CA LYS A 74 -5.72 12.35 -4.53
C LYS A 74 -6.77 11.53 -5.29
N GLN A 75 -6.58 11.36 -6.59
CA GLN A 75 -7.51 10.59 -7.42
C GLN A 75 -7.52 9.11 -7.03
N SER A 76 -6.38 8.56 -6.65
CA SER A 76 -6.25 7.17 -6.23
C SER A 76 -6.93 6.91 -4.89
N GLN A 77 -7.06 7.92 -4.00
CA GLN A 77 -7.69 7.75 -2.69
C GLN A 77 -9.15 7.29 -2.82
N ILE A 78 -9.86 7.74 -3.84
CA ILE A 78 -11.25 7.35 -4.06
C ILE A 78 -11.34 5.84 -4.29
N GLU A 79 -10.46 5.29 -5.13
CA GLU A 79 -10.42 3.85 -5.39
C GLU A 79 -10.00 3.05 -4.18
N LEU A 80 -9.03 3.57 -3.42
CA LEU A 80 -8.54 2.92 -2.19
C LEU A 80 -9.62 2.89 -1.10
N GLU A 81 -10.40 3.96 -0.97
CA GLU A 81 -11.51 4.00 -0.03
C GLU A 81 -12.58 2.97 -0.40
N ASN A 82 -12.91 2.87 -1.69
CA ASN A 82 -13.87 1.88 -2.17
C ASN A 82 -13.37 0.46 -1.93
N PHE A 83 -12.09 0.22 -2.18
CA PHE A 83 -11.46 -1.07 -1.90
C PHE A 83 -11.56 -1.42 -0.41
N THR A 84 -11.21 -0.48 0.47
CA THR A 84 -11.28 -0.67 1.91
C THR A 84 -12.70 -1.01 2.38
N LYS A 85 -13.71 -0.32 1.84
CA LYS A 85 -15.11 -0.61 2.15
C LYS A 85 -15.50 -2.03 1.76
N ASN A 86 -15.02 -2.49 0.62
CA ASN A 86 -15.35 -3.82 0.10
C ASN A 86 -14.74 -4.95 0.92
N ILE A 87 -13.60 -4.69 1.58
CA ILE A 87 -12.89 -5.69 2.40
C ILE A 87 -13.01 -5.43 3.90
N MET A 88 -13.97 -4.61 4.32
CA MET A 88 -14.06 -4.15 5.70
C MET A 88 -14.14 -5.28 6.71
N LYS A 89 -14.89 -6.34 6.42
CA LYS A 89 -15.01 -7.50 7.33
C LYS A 89 -13.68 -8.22 7.50
N GLU A 90 -13.00 -8.48 6.40
CA GLU A 90 -11.71 -9.14 6.39
C GLU A 90 -10.65 -8.27 7.07
N LEU A 91 -10.71 -6.97 6.82
CA LEU A 91 -9.79 -6.02 7.43
C LEU A 91 -9.97 -5.97 8.94
N GLN A 92 -11.21 -5.97 9.43
CA GLN A 92 -11.51 -6.02 10.86
C GLN A 92 -11.02 -7.33 11.49
N ALA A 93 -11.17 -8.46 10.78
CA ALA A 93 -10.68 -9.75 11.26
C ALA A 93 -9.15 -9.77 11.37
N ALA A 94 -8.45 -9.17 10.42
CA ALA A 94 -6.99 -9.04 10.46
C ALA A 94 -6.52 -8.06 11.54
N ASP A 95 -7.32 -7.06 11.85
CA ASP A 95 -7.11 -6.08 12.92
C ASP A 95 -5.70 -5.50 12.97
N PRO A 96 -5.19 -4.90 11.88
CA PRO A 96 -3.84 -4.35 11.86
C PRO A 96 -3.71 -3.05 12.62
N VAL A 97 -2.55 -2.84 13.22
CA VAL A 97 -2.11 -1.51 13.64
C VAL A 97 -1.41 -0.88 12.44
N ILE A 98 -1.92 0.26 11.98
CA ILE A 98 -1.47 0.89 10.74
C ILE A 98 -0.62 2.11 11.03
N GLU A 99 0.58 2.15 10.43
CA GLU A 99 1.41 3.35 10.38
C GLU A 99 1.51 3.78 8.92
N ALA A 100 0.95 4.94 8.62
CA ALA A 100 0.91 5.47 7.25
C ALA A 100 1.88 6.64 7.11
N SER A 101 2.62 6.67 6.00
CA SER A 101 3.45 7.82 5.67
C SER A 101 3.26 8.22 4.22
N ARG A 102 3.36 9.54 3.97
CA ARG A 102 3.35 10.13 2.64
C ARG A 102 4.70 10.79 2.44
N ASN A 103 5.38 10.40 1.38
CA ASN A 103 6.77 10.77 1.18
C ASN A 103 6.93 11.47 -0.16
N ILE A 104 7.69 12.58 -0.15
CA ILE A 104 8.12 13.21 -1.39
C ILE A 104 9.45 12.55 -1.76
N VAL A 105 9.52 12.00 -2.96
CA VAL A 105 10.74 11.34 -3.42
C VAL A 105 11.79 12.40 -3.74
N LEU A 106 12.91 12.34 -3.03
CA LEU A 106 14.01 13.29 -3.22
C LEU A 106 15.03 12.78 -4.23
N GLN A 107 15.22 11.47 -4.28
CA GLN A 107 16.17 10.86 -5.20
C GLN A 107 15.73 9.41 -5.46
N ASP A 108 15.65 9.04 -6.72
CA ASP A 108 15.25 7.69 -7.15
C ASP A 108 16.23 7.22 -8.22
N LEU A 109 17.22 6.45 -7.79
CA LEU A 109 18.25 5.93 -8.67
C LEU A 109 17.92 4.50 -9.03
N LYS A 110 17.91 4.21 -10.32
CA LYS A 110 17.61 2.88 -10.85
C LYS A 110 18.81 2.36 -11.65
N VAL A 111 18.97 1.05 -11.64
CA VAL A 111 20.00 0.38 -12.44
C VAL A 111 19.65 0.41 -13.91
#